data_389bbad50badf8756bb39f4d90e5db0a
#
_entry.id   389bbad50badf8756bb39f4d90e5db0a
#
_cell.length_a   1.000
_cell.length_b   1.000
_cell.length_c   1.000
_cell.angle_alpha   90.00
_cell.angle_beta   90.00
_cell.angle_gamma   90.00
#
_symmetry.space_group_name_H-M   'P 1'
#
loop_
_entity.id
_entity.type
_entity.pdbx_description
1 polymer ?
#
loop_
_entity_poly.entity_id
_entity_poly.type
_entity_poly.pdbx_seq_one_letter_code
_entity_poly.pdbx_strand_id
1 'polypeptide(L)'
;GLAPMPKLNALLGAVINIGRSLPFIVLLIALIPFTRLIVGTTLGSTAAIVPVTIGAFPFFARLTENALDEVDYGRIEAILSMGGNVWHVIFKSLLPEALPTLLAGITLTIVMLIGFSSMAGVIGGGGLGDLAIRYGYQRFNNEVMFGTVLILVAMVQGVQMAGDRLVRSLAHR
;
A
#
# COMPACT_ATOMS: atom_id res chain seq x y z
N GLY A 1 23.95 6.21 -3.66
CA GLY A 1 23.08 6.24 -2.47
C GLY A 1 23.77 6.85 -1.28
N LEU A 2 23.01 7.44 -0.36
CA LEU A 2 23.53 8.11 0.85
C LEU A 2 24.23 7.16 1.83
N ALA A 3 23.93 5.86 1.76
CA ALA A 3 24.60 4.80 2.50
C ALA A 3 24.82 3.60 1.55
N PRO A 4 26.04 3.39 1.03
CA PRO A 4 26.33 2.34 0.08
C PRO A 4 26.36 0.97 0.77
N MET A 5 25.20 0.29 0.84
CA MET A 5 25.06 -1.09 1.31
C MET A 5 24.49 -1.97 0.19
N PRO A 6 25.25 -2.25 -0.89
CA PRO A 6 24.71 -2.88 -2.10
C PRO A 6 24.12 -4.27 -1.84
N LYS A 7 24.70 -5.06 -0.94
CA LYS A 7 24.18 -6.40 -0.61
C LYS A 7 22.85 -6.33 0.14
N LEU A 8 22.71 -5.39 1.08
CA LEU A 8 21.46 -5.19 1.83
C LEU A 8 20.36 -4.67 0.91
N ASN A 9 20.69 -3.71 0.05
CA ASN A 9 19.75 -3.15 -0.93
C ASN A 9 19.26 -4.24 -1.92
N ALA A 10 20.16 -5.06 -2.44
CA ALA A 10 19.80 -6.18 -3.31
C ALA A 10 18.89 -7.20 -2.60
N LEU A 11 19.18 -7.53 -1.34
CA LEU A 11 18.38 -8.46 -0.55
C LEU A 11 16.98 -7.89 -0.28
N LEU A 12 16.88 -6.63 0.16
CA LEU A 12 15.59 -5.97 0.40
C LEU A 12 14.78 -5.84 -0.89
N GLY A 13 15.42 -5.46 -2.00
CA GLY A 13 14.78 -5.40 -3.30
C GLY A 13 14.24 -6.75 -3.75
N ALA A 14 14.98 -7.84 -3.53
CA ALA A 14 14.52 -9.19 -3.84
C ALA A 14 13.31 -9.59 -2.98
N VAL A 15 13.33 -9.33 -1.68
CA VAL A 15 12.21 -9.60 -0.76
C VAL A 15 10.96 -8.81 -1.17
N ILE A 16 11.11 -7.53 -1.47
CA ILE A 16 10.02 -6.67 -1.94
C ILE A 16 9.44 -7.20 -3.27
N ASN A 17 10.29 -7.57 -4.22
CA ASN A 17 9.84 -8.10 -5.51
C ASN A 17 9.12 -9.43 -5.38
N ILE A 18 9.61 -10.36 -4.55
CA ILE A 18 8.94 -11.63 -4.26
C ILE A 18 7.56 -11.38 -3.61
N GLY A 19 7.51 -10.50 -2.59
CA GLY A 19 6.26 -10.17 -1.91
C GLY A 19 5.18 -9.61 -2.84
N ARG A 20 5.58 -8.83 -3.85
CA ARG A 20 4.66 -8.27 -4.87
C ARG A 20 4.26 -9.27 -5.97
N SER A 21 5.00 -10.34 -6.15
CA SER A 21 4.75 -11.32 -7.20
C SER A 21 3.61 -12.28 -6.87
N LEU A 22 3.21 -12.36 -5.59
CA LEU A 22 2.16 -13.27 -5.16
C LEU A 22 0.77 -12.64 -5.32
N PRO A 23 -0.19 -13.33 -5.95
CA PRO A 23 -1.58 -12.92 -5.92
C PRO A 23 -2.07 -12.85 -4.47
N PHE A 24 -2.80 -11.78 -4.10
CA PHE A 24 -3.20 -11.57 -2.70
C PHE A 24 -3.99 -12.74 -2.12
N ILE A 25 -4.88 -13.36 -2.89
CA ILE A 25 -5.66 -14.52 -2.43
C ILE A 25 -4.76 -15.72 -2.08
N VAL A 26 -3.66 -15.92 -2.83
CA VAL A 26 -2.68 -16.98 -2.56
C VAL A 26 -1.89 -16.64 -1.30
N LEU A 27 -1.46 -15.39 -1.14
CA LEU A 27 -0.78 -14.90 0.05
C LEU A 27 -1.64 -15.07 1.30
N LEU A 28 -2.93 -14.72 1.21
CA LEU A 28 -3.90 -14.85 2.28
C LEU A 28 -4.00 -16.31 2.77
N ILE A 29 -4.11 -17.27 1.83
CA ILE A 29 -4.19 -18.71 2.16
C ILE A 29 -2.85 -19.22 2.71
N ALA A 30 -1.73 -18.84 2.10
CA ALA A 30 -0.41 -19.26 2.53
C ALA A 30 -0.07 -18.77 3.94
N LEU A 31 -0.58 -17.60 4.34
CA LEU A 31 -0.35 -17.02 5.66
C LEU A 31 -1.30 -17.54 6.75
N ILE A 32 -2.24 -18.44 6.46
CA ILE A 32 -3.17 -18.99 7.47
C ILE A 32 -2.43 -19.51 8.71
N PRO A 33 -1.38 -20.38 8.60
CA PRO A 33 -0.69 -20.89 9.79
C PRO A 33 -0.01 -19.76 10.60
N PHE A 34 0.59 -18.81 9.91
CA PHE A 34 1.26 -17.65 10.51
C PHE A 34 0.26 -16.70 11.18
N THR A 35 -0.87 -16.45 10.55
CA THR A 35 -1.97 -15.66 11.12
C THR A 35 -2.49 -16.27 12.41
N ARG A 36 -2.69 -17.59 12.43
CA ARG A 36 -3.12 -18.31 13.61
C ARG A 36 -2.14 -18.21 14.77
N LEU A 37 -0.84 -18.21 14.46
CA LEU A 37 0.22 -18.09 15.46
C LEU A 37 0.21 -16.69 16.12
N ILE A 38 -0.05 -15.63 15.34
CA ILE A 38 -0.01 -14.24 15.83
C ILE A 38 -1.31 -13.85 16.52
N VAL A 39 -2.44 -14.18 15.90
CA VAL A 39 -3.76 -13.65 16.31
C VAL A 39 -4.60 -14.70 17.03
N GLY A 40 -4.21 -15.99 17.00
CA GLY A 40 -4.94 -17.09 17.62
C GLY A 40 -6.14 -17.60 16.81
N THR A 41 -6.52 -16.92 15.73
CA THR A 41 -7.61 -17.29 14.81
C THR A 41 -7.19 -17.18 13.35
N THR A 42 -7.89 -17.91 12.48
CA THR A 42 -7.68 -17.88 11.03
C THR A 42 -8.86 -17.22 10.29
N LEU A 43 -9.92 -16.88 11.00
CA LEU A 43 -11.16 -16.34 10.46
C LEU A 43 -11.49 -15.00 11.09
N GLY A 44 -12.22 -14.18 10.35
CA GLY A 44 -12.72 -12.90 10.81
C GLY A 44 -11.82 -11.70 10.47
N SER A 45 -12.28 -10.53 10.83
CA SER A 45 -11.63 -9.26 10.51
C SER A 45 -10.24 -9.12 11.13
N THR A 46 -10.06 -9.60 12.35
CA THR A 46 -8.77 -9.56 13.06
C THR A 46 -7.72 -10.43 12.37
N ALA A 47 -8.11 -11.62 11.89
CA ALA A 47 -7.23 -12.50 11.12
C ALA A 47 -6.83 -11.85 9.77
N ALA A 48 -7.74 -11.12 9.14
CA ALA A 48 -7.49 -10.46 7.86
C ALA A 48 -6.39 -9.38 7.93
N ILE A 49 -6.16 -8.76 9.09
CA ILE A 49 -5.14 -7.71 9.26
C ILE A 49 -3.75 -8.21 8.91
N VAL A 50 -3.38 -9.44 9.28
CA VAL A 50 -2.04 -9.99 9.07
C VAL A 50 -1.69 -10.10 7.60
N PRO A 51 -2.44 -10.83 6.75
CA PRO A 51 -2.12 -10.94 5.33
C PRO A 51 -2.28 -9.62 4.57
N VAL A 52 -3.24 -8.76 4.95
CA VAL A 52 -3.41 -7.44 4.34
C VAL A 52 -2.18 -6.57 4.60
N THR A 53 -1.66 -6.55 5.83
CA THR A 53 -0.45 -5.79 6.17
C THR A 53 0.77 -6.32 5.44
N ILE A 54 0.97 -7.65 5.44
CA ILE A 54 2.12 -8.28 4.77
C ILE A 54 2.07 -8.06 3.25
N GLY A 55 0.89 -8.10 2.64
CA GLY A 55 0.73 -7.82 1.21
C GLY A 55 0.92 -6.34 0.84
N ALA A 56 0.51 -5.43 1.72
CA ALA A 56 0.62 -3.99 1.47
C ALA A 56 2.07 -3.47 1.64
N PHE A 57 2.82 -4.04 2.57
CA PHE A 57 4.16 -3.57 2.91
C PHE A 57 5.13 -3.52 1.71
N PRO A 58 5.31 -4.60 0.93
CA PRO A 58 6.21 -4.58 -0.23
C PRO A 58 5.74 -3.60 -1.33
N PHE A 59 4.44 -3.44 -1.47
CA PHE A 59 3.87 -2.51 -2.43
C PHE A 59 4.19 -1.05 -2.04
N PHE A 60 3.91 -0.68 -0.79
CA PHE A 60 4.21 0.66 -0.29
C PHE A 60 5.71 0.95 -0.27
N ALA A 61 6.54 -0.02 0.12
CA ALA A 61 8.00 0.12 0.10
C ALA A 61 8.51 0.47 -1.31
N ARG A 62 7.99 -0.18 -2.35
CA ARG A 62 8.38 0.11 -3.74
C ARG A 62 7.90 1.47 -4.21
N LEU A 63 6.69 1.88 -3.84
CA LEU A 63 6.21 3.23 -4.16
C LEU A 63 7.07 4.31 -3.50
N THR A 64 7.48 4.06 -2.26
CA THR A 64 8.38 4.97 -1.52
C THR A 64 9.76 5.05 -2.18
N GLU A 65 10.33 3.91 -2.57
CA GLU A 65 11.60 3.85 -3.29
C GLU A 65 11.53 4.67 -4.58
N ASN A 66 10.52 4.42 -5.42
CA ASN A 66 10.33 5.16 -6.66
C ASN A 66 10.18 6.68 -6.42
N ALA A 67 9.40 7.08 -5.42
CA ALA A 67 9.21 8.50 -5.09
C ALA A 67 10.51 9.19 -4.66
N LEU A 68 11.39 8.48 -3.96
CA LEU A 68 12.70 9.02 -3.54
C LEU A 68 13.70 9.04 -4.69
N ASP A 69 13.63 8.08 -5.63
CA ASP A 69 14.50 8.01 -6.79
C ASP A 69 14.18 9.09 -7.85
N GLU A 70 12.96 9.65 -7.83
CA GLU A 70 12.57 10.76 -8.71
C GLU A 70 13.22 12.10 -8.33
N VAL A 71 13.77 12.21 -7.11
CA VAL A 71 14.39 13.46 -6.64
C VAL A 71 15.70 13.74 -7.37
N ASP A 72 15.83 14.96 -7.89
CA ASP A 72 17.00 15.38 -8.64
C ASP A 72 18.30 15.27 -7.83
N TYR A 73 19.26 14.52 -8.36
CA TYR A 73 20.56 14.31 -7.74
C TYR A 73 21.35 15.62 -7.56
N GLY A 74 21.18 16.60 -8.45
CA GLY A 74 21.86 17.89 -8.36
C GLY A 74 21.55 18.65 -7.07
N ARG A 75 20.32 18.51 -6.53
CA ARG A 75 19.95 19.11 -5.25
C ARG A 75 20.65 18.43 -4.06
N ILE A 76 20.79 17.13 -4.14
CA ILE A 76 21.54 16.37 -3.12
C ILE A 76 23.00 16.81 -3.12
N GLU A 77 23.60 16.93 -4.30
CA GLU A 77 24.99 17.34 -4.46
C GLU A 77 25.20 18.78 -3.99
N ALA A 78 24.28 19.69 -4.27
CA ALA A 78 24.35 21.06 -3.80
C ALA A 78 24.38 21.15 -2.26
N ILE A 79 23.52 20.38 -1.56
CA ILE A 79 23.51 20.37 -0.10
C ILE A 79 24.83 19.81 0.46
N LEU A 80 25.35 18.75 -0.12
CA LEU A 80 26.61 18.15 0.30
C LEU A 80 27.80 19.08 0.07
N SER A 81 27.83 19.79 -1.07
CA SER A 81 28.88 20.77 -1.41
C SER A 81 28.89 21.98 -0.48
N MET A 82 27.74 22.34 0.09
CA MET A 82 27.62 23.39 1.13
C MET A 82 27.96 22.88 2.54
N GLY A 83 28.50 21.67 2.69
CA GLY A 83 28.86 21.08 3.99
C GLY A 83 27.68 20.47 4.74
N GLY A 84 26.55 20.25 4.06
CA GLY A 84 25.39 19.55 4.63
C GLY A 84 25.68 18.08 4.91
N ASN A 85 25.05 17.53 5.94
CA ASN A 85 25.12 16.10 6.27
C ASN A 85 23.91 15.33 5.70
N VAL A 86 23.91 14.00 5.86
CA VAL A 86 22.84 13.10 5.37
C VAL A 86 21.46 13.53 5.88
N TRP A 87 21.33 14.00 7.11
CA TRP A 87 20.08 14.48 7.67
C TRP A 87 19.56 15.73 6.97
N HIS A 88 20.47 16.64 6.59
CA HIS A 88 20.11 17.82 5.79
C HIS A 88 19.57 17.38 4.42
N VAL A 89 20.18 16.41 3.79
CA VAL A 89 19.71 15.85 2.50
C VAL A 89 18.31 15.25 2.66
N ILE A 90 18.09 14.43 3.69
CA ILE A 90 16.79 13.77 3.91
C ILE A 90 15.68 14.80 4.17
N PHE A 91 15.87 15.71 5.11
CA PHE A 91 14.78 16.58 5.55
C PHE A 91 14.62 17.88 4.73
N LYS A 92 15.66 18.33 4.03
CA LYS A 92 15.62 19.57 3.24
C LYS A 92 15.49 19.36 1.74
N SER A 93 15.77 18.16 1.24
CA SER A 93 15.63 17.83 -0.19
C SER A 93 14.75 16.62 -0.41
N LEU A 94 15.17 15.42 0.01
CA LEU A 94 14.48 14.17 -0.33
C LEU A 94 13.00 14.16 0.09
N LEU A 95 12.73 14.37 1.37
CA LEU A 95 11.36 14.32 1.88
C LEU A 95 10.46 15.42 1.31
N PRO A 96 10.85 16.71 1.29
CA PRO A 96 10.00 17.76 0.75
C PRO A 96 9.69 17.60 -0.73
N GLU A 97 10.66 17.14 -1.52
CA GLU A 97 10.50 16.95 -2.97
C GLU A 97 9.71 15.70 -3.31
N ALA A 98 9.99 14.59 -2.62
CA ALA A 98 9.26 13.35 -2.82
C ALA A 98 7.83 13.40 -2.25
N LEU A 99 7.49 14.39 -1.42
CA LEU A 99 6.22 14.44 -0.67
C LEU A 99 4.97 14.33 -1.57
N PRO A 100 4.85 15.02 -2.72
CA PRO A 100 3.69 14.85 -3.60
C PRO A 100 3.57 13.41 -4.13
N THR A 101 4.67 12.81 -4.59
CA THR A 101 4.71 11.44 -5.10
C THR A 101 4.47 10.42 -3.99
N LEU A 102 4.99 10.66 -2.77
CA LEU A 102 4.70 9.83 -1.60
C LEU A 102 3.21 9.86 -1.23
N LEU A 103 2.56 11.01 -1.28
CA LEU A 103 1.12 11.12 -1.02
C LEU A 103 0.28 10.43 -2.09
N ALA A 104 0.68 10.52 -3.35
CA ALA A 104 0.07 9.71 -4.41
C ALA A 104 0.25 8.21 -4.14
N GLY A 105 1.43 7.79 -3.71
CA GLY A 105 1.73 6.41 -3.30
C GLY A 105 0.88 5.93 -2.12
N ILE A 106 0.70 6.76 -1.10
CA ILE A 106 -0.21 6.48 0.03
C ILE A 106 -1.65 6.32 -0.46
N THR A 107 -2.12 7.20 -1.32
CA THR A 107 -3.47 7.13 -1.90
C THR A 107 -3.67 5.82 -2.65
N LEU A 108 -2.74 5.44 -3.52
CA LEU A 108 -2.77 4.17 -4.25
C LEU A 108 -2.74 2.97 -3.31
N THR A 109 -1.96 3.04 -2.23
CA THR A 109 -1.91 1.98 -1.22
C THR A 109 -3.25 1.82 -0.50
N ILE A 110 -3.92 2.93 -0.13
CA ILE A 110 -5.26 2.87 0.48
C ILE A 110 -6.28 2.26 -0.48
N VAL A 111 -6.27 2.63 -1.75
CA VAL A 111 -7.15 2.04 -2.77
C VAL A 111 -6.89 0.54 -2.91
N MET A 112 -5.62 0.12 -2.94
CA MET A 112 -5.24 -1.29 -2.98
C MET A 112 -5.71 -2.04 -1.72
N LEU A 113 -5.57 -1.43 -0.53
CA LEU A 113 -6.03 -2.01 0.74
C LEU A 113 -7.56 -2.22 0.77
N ILE A 114 -8.35 -1.35 0.15
CA ILE A 114 -9.80 -1.55 -0.02
C ILE A 114 -10.05 -2.83 -0.84
N GLY A 115 -9.30 -3.04 -1.93
CA GLY A 115 -9.37 -4.26 -2.73
C GLY A 115 -8.98 -5.52 -1.93
N PHE A 116 -7.89 -5.48 -1.20
CA PHE A 116 -7.43 -6.60 -0.36
C PHE A 116 -8.43 -6.90 0.77
N SER A 117 -8.96 -5.88 1.43
CA SER A 117 -9.99 -6.02 2.45
C SER A 117 -11.27 -6.65 1.91
N SER A 118 -11.64 -6.32 0.67
CA SER A 118 -12.78 -6.95 0.00
C SER A 118 -12.53 -8.44 -0.27
N MET A 119 -11.32 -8.83 -0.66
CA MET A 119 -10.94 -10.24 -0.84
C MET A 119 -10.86 -11.00 0.50
N ALA A 120 -10.56 -10.33 1.61
CA ALA A 120 -10.58 -10.91 2.94
C ALA A 120 -11.99 -11.36 3.39
N GLY A 121 -13.05 -10.93 2.71
CA GLY A 121 -14.40 -11.45 2.87
C GLY A 121 -14.48 -12.97 2.66
N VAL A 122 -13.59 -13.56 1.84
CA VAL A 122 -13.53 -15.03 1.62
C VAL A 122 -13.22 -15.81 2.90
N ILE A 123 -12.45 -15.23 3.82
CA ILE A 123 -12.13 -15.82 5.13
C ILE A 123 -13.06 -15.30 6.24
N GLY A 124 -14.21 -14.75 5.88
CA GLY A 124 -15.17 -14.21 6.84
C GLY A 124 -14.71 -12.92 7.51
N GLY A 125 -13.87 -12.15 6.83
CA GLY A 125 -13.39 -10.84 7.29
C GLY A 125 -14.49 -9.78 7.46
N GLY A 126 -15.70 -10.08 6.98
CA GLY A 126 -16.83 -9.15 7.01
C GLY A 126 -16.70 -8.01 6.00
N GLY A 127 -17.52 -6.98 6.18
CA GLY A 127 -17.48 -5.78 5.34
C GLY A 127 -18.17 -5.96 3.97
N LEU A 128 -17.95 -4.99 3.08
CA LEU A 128 -18.60 -4.95 1.76
C LEU A 128 -18.18 -6.12 0.87
N GLY A 129 -16.93 -6.57 0.96
CA GLY A 129 -16.46 -7.72 0.19
C GLY A 129 -17.16 -9.02 0.58
N ASP A 130 -17.34 -9.26 1.86
CA ASP A 130 -18.11 -10.39 2.38
C ASP A 130 -19.58 -10.33 1.94
N LEU A 131 -20.19 -9.15 2.00
CA LEU A 131 -21.53 -8.91 1.51
C LEU A 131 -21.67 -9.25 0.01
N ALA A 132 -20.75 -8.76 -0.81
CA ALA A 132 -20.73 -9.03 -2.24
C ALA A 132 -20.62 -10.54 -2.54
N ILE A 133 -19.70 -11.23 -1.84
CA ILE A 133 -19.45 -12.67 -2.08
C ILE A 133 -20.62 -13.50 -1.53
N ARG A 134 -20.97 -13.32 -0.27
CA ARG A 134 -21.90 -14.20 0.45
C ARG A 134 -23.34 -13.97 0.05
N TYR A 135 -23.76 -12.74 -0.08
CA TYR A 135 -25.16 -12.41 -0.41
C TYR A 135 -25.36 -12.09 -1.89
N GLY A 136 -24.40 -11.38 -2.52
CA GLY A 136 -24.48 -11.07 -3.93
C GLY A 136 -24.22 -12.30 -4.81
N TYR A 137 -23.03 -12.89 -4.71
CA TYR A 137 -22.61 -13.97 -5.59
C TYR A 137 -23.20 -15.33 -5.20
N GLN A 138 -23.00 -15.78 -3.95
CA GLN A 138 -23.42 -17.15 -3.53
C GLN A 138 -24.92 -17.32 -3.44
N ARG A 139 -25.65 -16.27 -3.11
CA ARG A 139 -27.14 -16.27 -3.05
C ARG A 139 -27.80 -15.71 -4.31
N PHE A 140 -27.04 -15.39 -5.33
CA PHE A 140 -27.54 -14.85 -6.60
C PHE A 140 -28.41 -13.59 -6.43
N ASN A 141 -28.12 -12.77 -5.40
CA ASN A 141 -28.85 -11.53 -5.16
C ASN A 141 -28.18 -10.37 -5.88
N ASN A 142 -28.66 -10.07 -7.09
CA ASN A 142 -28.11 -9.03 -7.95
C ASN A 142 -28.23 -7.62 -7.35
N GLU A 143 -29.27 -7.36 -6.55
CA GLU A 143 -29.45 -6.05 -5.91
C GLU A 143 -28.36 -5.77 -4.88
N VAL A 144 -28.06 -6.77 -4.04
CA VAL A 144 -26.96 -6.68 -3.06
C VAL A 144 -25.61 -6.58 -3.78
N MET A 145 -25.40 -7.36 -4.84
CA MET A 145 -24.17 -7.29 -5.63
C MET A 145 -23.99 -5.88 -6.21
N PHE A 146 -25.01 -5.35 -6.88
CA PHE A 146 -24.93 -4.05 -7.51
C PHE A 146 -24.75 -2.94 -6.48
N GLY A 147 -25.48 -2.98 -5.37
CA GLY A 147 -25.37 -2.01 -4.28
C GLY A 147 -23.97 -1.99 -3.65
N THR A 148 -23.39 -3.17 -3.37
CA THR A 148 -22.04 -3.26 -2.81
C THR A 148 -20.95 -2.77 -3.78
N VAL A 149 -21.09 -3.08 -5.07
CA VAL A 149 -20.17 -2.58 -6.11
C VAL A 149 -20.24 -1.05 -6.19
N LEU A 150 -21.43 -0.46 -6.20
CA LEU A 150 -21.59 1.01 -6.22
C LEU A 150 -20.93 1.67 -5.01
N ILE A 151 -21.12 1.11 -3.81
CA ILE A 151 -20.50 1.64 -2.59
C ILE A 151 -18.97 1.52 -2.65
N LEU A 152 -18.43 0.38 -3.10
CA LEU A 152 -16.99 0.20 -3.26
C LEU A 152 -16.39 1.19 -4.27
N VAL A 153 -17.05 1.38 -5.41
CA VAL A 153 -16.63 2.37 -6.42
C VAL A 153 -16.66 3.78 -5.83
N ALA A 154 -17.74 4.16 -5.15
CA ALA A 154 -17.84 5.48 -4.53
C ALA A 154 -16.75 5.72 -3.46
N MET A 155 -16.45 4.69 -2.67
CA MET A 155 -15.42 4.73 -1.64
C MET A 155 -14.02 4.89 -2.25
N VAL A 156 -13.68 4.12 -3.28
CA VAL A 156 -12.41 4.23 -4.01
C VAL A 156 -12.28 5.59 -4.68
N GLN A 157 -13.33 6.06 -5.37
CA GLN A 157 -13.34 7.38 -6.00
C GLN A 157 -13.20 8.52 -4.97
N GLY A 158 -13.84 8.39 -3.81
CA GLY A 158 -13.71 9.35 -2.71
C GLY A 158 -12.27 9.46 -2.22
N VAL A 159 -11.61 8.32 -1.98
CA VAL A 159 -10.20 8.27 -1.57
C VAL A 159 -9.29 8.86 -2.65
N GLN A 160 -9.50 8.47 -3.92
CA GLN A 160 -8.72 8.97 -5.04
C GLN A 160 -8.84 10.49 -5.19
N MET A 161 -10.07 11.02 -5.17
CA MET A 161 -10.30 12.47 -5.26
C MET A 161 -9.67 13.25 -4.09
N ALA A 162 -9.73 12.71 -2.88
CA ALA A 162 -9.10 13.31 -1.71
C ALA A 162 -7.57 13.34 -1.86
N GLY A 163 -6.97 12.22 -2.26
CA GLY A 163 -5.54 12.11 -2.52
C GLY A 163 -5.06 13.07 -3.61
N ASP A 164 -5.76 13.12 -4.74
CA ASP A 164 -5.43 14.02 -5.86
C ASP A 164 -5.51 15.49 -5.46
N ARG A 165 -6.48 15.86 -4.60
CA ARG A 165 -6.56 17.23 -4.06
C ARG A 165 -5.36 17.55 -3.17
N LEU A 166 -4.97 16.63 -2.29
CA LEU A 166 -3.80 16.80 -1.42
C LEU A 166 -2.52 16.95 -2.23
N VAL A 167 -2.30 16.07 -3.21
CA VAL A 167 -1.13 16.13 -4.10
C VAL A 167 -1.07 17.47 -4.82
N ARG A 168 -2.17 17.92 -5.44
CA ARG A 168 -2.22 19.23 -6.14
C ARG A 168 -1.96 20.40 -5.21
N SER A 169 -2.42 20.37 -3.97
CA SER A 169 -2.19 21.45 -3.01
C SER A 169 -0.73 21.61 -2.61
N LEU A 170 0.07 20.56 -2.75
CA LEU A 170 1.51 20.56 -2.43
C LEU A 170 2.40 20.80 -3.65
N ALA A 171 1.99 20.31 -4.82
CA ALA A 171 2.73 20.50 -6.07
C ALA A 171 2.78 21.98 -6.55
N HIS A 172 1.92 22.84 -6.02
CA HIS A 172 1.89 24.28 -6.32
C HIS A 172 2.72 25.15 -5.36
N ARG A 173 3.50 24.56 -4.46
CA ARG A 173 4.47 25.27 -3.59
C ARG A 173 5.90 24.98 -4.03
#